data_f0fab2c4ab3166de0f64746a33de13e7
#
_entry.id   f0fab2c4ab3166de0f64746a33de13e7
#
_cell.length_a   1.000
_cell.length_b   1.000
_cell.length_c   1.000
_cell.angle_alpha   90.00
_cell.angle_beta   90.00
_cell.angle_gamma   90.00
#
_symmetry.space_group_name_H-M   'P 1'
#
loop_
_entity.id
_entity.type
_entity.pdbx_description
1 polymer ?
#
loop_
_entity_poly.entity_id
_entity_poly.type
_entity_poly.pdbx_seq_one_letter_code
_entity_poly.pdbx_strand_id
1 'polypeptide(L)'
;TFGGGLLATCGLASTGAPTEVDGMAYGQHGRISHTPAEQVTWQVEPGEVRITGTAGVGTPGAPALRLSRTFSASTKEARLSIVDMVSNEGFAPAGHMFRHHLNFGYPLVSENSRLTTEVIPIGTRDGARPGPLSADQFLFRVADRPVDEMVWYADSGDGRAELVSPDAGVRLKLDWSIDTFPRFIVWRNASPGVNVLGLEPSTSRDGGRAEAAESGELIMLQPGEARTYVTEITVERL
;
A
#
# COMPACT_ATOMS: atom_id res chain seq x y z
N THR A 1 -11.35 8.28 8.43
CA THR A 1 -10.99 9.23 7.37
C THR A 1 -9.56 8.96 6.95
N PHE A 2 -9.31 8.79 5.68
CA PHE A 2 -7.98 8.56 5.12
C PHE A 2 -7.17 9.87 5.16
N GLY A 3 -6.01 9.87 5.80
CA GLY A 3 -5.25 11.09 6.07
C GLY A 3 -4.49 11.67 4.87
N GLY A 4 -4.41 10.94 3.76
CA GLY A 4 -3.61 11.30 2.59
C GLY A 4 -2.09 11.16 2.84
N GLY A 5 -1.28 11.71 1.93
CA GLY A 5 0.18 11.64 1.95
C GLY A 5 0.74 10.58 1.01
N LEU A 6 2.08 10.58 0.82
CA LEU A 6 2.75 9.63 -0.08
C LEU A 6 2.46 8.18 0.30
N LEU A 7 2.56 7.85 1.58
CA LEU A 7 2.30 6.51 2.09
C LEU A 7 1.25 6.55 3.17
N ALA A 8 0.13 5.89 2.93
CA ALA A 8 -0.78 5.48 3.98
C ALA A 8 -0.59 3.98 4.23
N THR A 9 -0.46 3.60 5.48
CA THR A 9 -0.28 2.21 5.87
C THR A 9 -1.62 1.61 6.23
N CYS A 10 -2.03 0.53 5.56
CA CYS A 10 -3.25 -0.19 5.89
C CYS A 10 -2.90 -1.47 6.67
N GLY A 11 -3.63 -1.74 7.73
CA GLY A 11 -3.38 -2.92 8.58
C GLY A 11 -3.57 -2.58 10.06
N LEU A 12 -3.03 -3.35 10.97
CA LEU A 12 -2.27 -4.61 10.84
C LEU A 12 -3.19 -5.84 10.85
N ALA A 13 -4.37 -5.72 11.44
CA ALA A 13 -5.34 -6.81 11.57
C ALA A 13 -6.34 -6.88 10.41
N SER A 14 -6.50 -5.80 9.64
CA SER A 14 -7.44 -5.73 8.52
C SER A 14 -6.99 -4.69 7.49
N THR A 15 -7.26 -4.94 6.20
CA THR A 15 -7.17 -3.97 5.10
C THR A 15 -8.44 -4.06 4.26
N GLY A 16 -8.66 -3.07 3.39
CA GLY A 16 -9.82 -3.07 2.49
C GLY A 16 -11.12 -2.69 3.18
N ALA A 17 -12.22 -3.28 2.74
CA ALA A 17 -13.57 -2.97 3.21
C ALA A 17 -13.76 -3.24 4.71
N PRO A 18 -14.63 -2.47 5.40
CA PRO A 18 -14.97 -2.75 6.78
C PRO A 18 -15.73 -4.09 6.88
N THR A 19 -15.41 -4.89 7.87
CA THR A 19 -16.04 -6.20 8.12
C THR A 19 -16.24 -6.44 9.61
N GLU A 20 -17.14 -7.36 9.94
CA GLU A 20 -17.29 -7.90 11.28
C GLU A 20 -16.95 -9.39 11.25
N VAL A 21 -16.10 -9.85 12.17
CA VAL A 21 -15.71 -11.26 12.31
C VAL A 21 -15.72 -11.60 13.78
N ASP A 22 -16.44 -12.65 14.15
CA ASP A 22 -16.59 -13.14 15.55
C ASP A 22 -17.00 -12.03 16.54
N GLY A 23 -17.92 -11.15 16.12
CA GLY A 23 -18.39 -10.04 16.95
C GLY A 23 -17.41 -8.88 17.09
N MET A 24 -16.28 -8.90 16.38
CA MET A 24 -15.31 -7.82 16.36
C MET A 24 -15.41 -7.02 15.04
N ALA A 25 -15.61 -5.71 15.15
CA ALA A 25 -15.66 -4.80 14.01
C ALA A 25 -14.26 -4.37 13.58
N TYR A 26 -13.96 -4.56 12.31
CA TYR A 26 -12.75 -4.09 11.64
C TYR A 26 -13.11 -2.96 10.69
N GLY A 27 -12.63 -1.75 10.98
CA GLY A 27 -12.86 -0.58 10.12
C GLY A 27 -12.11 -0.68 8.80
N GLN A 28 -12.53 0.15 7.84
CA GLN A 28 -11.87 0.26 6.55
C GLN A 28 -10.37 0.50 6.71
N HIS A 29 -9.54 -0.29 6.02
CA HIS A 29 -8.07 -0.24 6.01
C HIS A 29 -7.40 -0.43 7.38
N GLY A 30 -8.15 -0.84 8.42
CA GLY A 30 -7.60 -1.06 9.75
C GLY A 30 -7.30 0.25 10.51
N ARG A 31 -6.44 0.17 11.52
CA ARG A 31 -6.24 1.27 12.49
C ARG A 31 -4.84 1.86 12.49
N ILE A 32 -3.86 1.22 11.83
CA ILE A 32 -2.45 1.60 11.96
C ILE A 32 -2.16 3.01 11.46
N SER A 33 -2.85 3.49 10.40
CA SER A 33 -2.68 4.86 9.88
C SER A 33 -3.04 5.96 10.89
N HIS A 34 -3.82 5.62 11.91
CA HIS A 34 -4.28 6.54 12.96
C HIS A 34 -3.64 6.25 14.32
N THR A 35 -2.66 5.34 14.35
CA THR A 35 -1.92 5.00 15.56
C THR A 35 -0.64 5.83 15.60
N PRO A 36 -0.41 6.64 16.65
CA PRO A 36 0.82 7.39 16.80
C PRO A 36 2.04 6.48 16.79
N ALA A 37 3.11 6.92 16.11
CA ALA A 37 4.39 6.24 16.16
C ALA A 37 5.07 6.45 17.51
N GLU A 38 5.73 5.42 18.00
CA GLU A 38 6.52 5.38 19.22
C GLU A 38 7.99 5.17 18.88
N GLN A 39 8.88 5.50 19.81
CA GLN A 39 10.33 5.24 19.70
C GLN A 39 10.93 5.75 18.38
N VAL A 40 10.47 6.91 17.90
CA VAL A 40 10.98 7.48 16.66
C VAL A 40 12.41 7.98 16.86
N THR A 41 13.32 7.45 16.05
CA THR A 41 14.72 7.85 16.00
C THR A 41 15.16 8.13 14.57
N TRP A 42 16.24 8.91 14.42
CA TRP A 42 16.83 9.17 13.10
C TRP A 42 18.35 9.17 13.20
N GLN A 43 18.98 8.81 12.10
CA GLN A 43 20.43 8.80 11.91
C GLN A 43 20.75 9.45 10.56
N VAL A 44 21.81 10.23 10.54
CA VAL A 44 22.33 10.83 9.31
C VAL A 44 23.77 10.36 9.15
N GLU A 45 24.02 9.61 8.09
CA GLU A 45 25.33 9.08 7.75
C GLU A 45 25.77 9.57 6.36
N PRO A 46 27.06 9.51 6.01
CA PRO A 46 27.51 9.86 4.68
C PRO A 46 26.82 8.98 3.62
N GLY A 47 25.90 9.55 2.87
CA GLY A 47 25.17 8.87 1.79
C GLY A 47 23.78 8.36 2.15
N GLU A 48 23.36 8.39 3.42
CA GLU A 48 22.05 7.90 3.85
C GLU A 48 21.44 8.71 5.00
N VAL A 49 20.12 8.89 4.96
CA VAL A 49 19.31 9.32 6.11
C VAL A 49 18.38 8.18 6.46
N ARG A 50 18.39 7.75 7.71
CA ARG A 50 17.53 6.67 8.21
C ARG A 50 16.60 7.18 9.30
N ILE A 51 15.32 6.80 9.23
CA ILE A 51 14.33 7.07 10.26
C ILE A 51 13.70 5.74 10.66
N THR A 52 13.64 5.46 11.95
CA THR A 52 12.97 4.27 12.48
C THR A 52 11.88 4.67 13.46
N GLY A 53 10.86 3.84 13.57
CA GLY A 53 9.78 4.02 14.55
C GLY A 53 8.94 2.75 14.67
N THR A 54 8.18 2.67 15.75
CA THR A 54 7.26 1.56 15.98
C THR A 54 5.84 2.07 16.17
N ALA A 55 4.85 1.23 15.87
CA ALA A 55 3.45 1.49 16.19
C ALA A 55 2.76 0.17 16.49
N GLY A 56 1.90 0.12 17.49
CA GLY A 56 1.20 -1.09 17.88
C GLY A 56 -0.30 -0.95 17.76
N VAL A 57 -0.97 -2.01 17.33
CA VAL A 57 -2.42 -2.14 17.39
C VAL A 57 -2.77 -3.31 18.30
N GLY A 58 -3.50 -3.04 19.35
CA GLY A 58 -3.97 -4.04 20.29
C GLY A 58 -4.96 -3.42 21.26
N THR A 59 -5.90 -4.23 21.72
CA THR A 59 -6.80 -3.91 22.82
C THR A 59 -6.91 -5.14 23.69
N PRO A 60 -7.27 -5.04 24.98
CA PRO A 60 -7.49 -6.22 25.82
C PRO A 60 -8.42 -7.22 25.12
N GLY A 61 -7.97 -8.48 24.98
CA GLY A 61 -8.71 -9.54 24.31
C GLY A 61 -8.59 -9.58 22.78
N ALA A 62 -7.84 -8.67 22.16
CA ALA A 62 -7.60 -8.65 20.72
C ALA A 62 -6.12 -8.99 20.38
N PRO A 63 -5.82 -9.32 19.12
CA PRO A 63 -4.45 -9.55 18.67
C PRO A 63 -3.54 -8.34 18.96
N ALA A 64 -2.35 -8.60 19.50
CA ALA A 64 -1.33 -7.59 19.75
C ALA A 64 -0.31 -7.61 18.60
N LEU A 65 -0.56 -6.84 17.54
CA LEU A 65 0.35 -6.70 16.40
C LEU A 65 1.15 -5.41 16.52
N ARG A 66 2.46 -5.49 16.26
CA ARG A 66 3.38 -4.35 16.24
C ARG A 66 4.03 -4.20 14.87
N LEU A 67 4.07 -2.97 14.40
CA LEU A 67 4.83 -2.54 13.24
C LEU A 67 6.14 -1.90 13.72
N SER A 68 7.27 -2.36 13.18
CA SER A 68 8.55 -1.65 13.21
C SER A 68 8.87 -1.20 11.80
N ARG A 69 9.02 0.10 11.56
CA ARG A 69 9.29 0.69 10.25
C ARG A 69 10.64 1.36 10.20
N THR A 70 11.36 1.14 9.10
CA THR A 70 12.57 1.87 8.75
C THR A 70 12.38 2.54 7.39
N PHE A 71 12.56 3.85 7.34
CA PHE A 71 12.77 4.60 6.11
C PHE A 71 14.27 4.83 5.93
N SER A 72 14.79 4.53 4.73
CA SER A 72 16.17 4.85 4.35
C SER A 72 16.15 5.66 3.05
N ALA A 73 16.64 6.89 3.11
CA ALA A 73 16.74 7.77 1.94
C ALA A 73 18.21 7.98 1.56
N SER A 74 18.54 7.73 0.28
CA SER A 74 19.88 8.03 -0.25
C SER A 74 20.07 9.54 -0.38
N THR A 75 21.25 10.05 -0.04
CA THR A 75 21.63 11.44 -0.30
C THR A 75 22.36 11.61 -1.65
N LYS A 76 22.59 10.51 -2.37
CA LYS A 76 23.28 10.49 -3.66
C LYS A 76 22.35 10.23 -4.84
N GLU A 77 21.26 9.53 -4.58
CA GLU A 77 20.25 9.12 -5.55
C GLU A 77 18.85 9.48 -5.00
N ALA A 78 17.92 9.78 -5.87
CA ALA A 78 16.54 10.02 -5.45
C ALA A 78 15.84 8.67 -5.18
N ARG A 79 16.25 8.01 -4.09
CA ARG A 79 15.79 6.69 -3.66
C ARG A 79 15.34 6.69 -2.22
N LEU A 80 14.16 6.09 -1.98
CA LEU A 80 13.58 5.84 -0.67
C LEU A 80 13.28 4.36 -0.54
N SER A 81 13.84 3.71 0.48
CA SER A 81 13.49 2.35 0.87
C SER A 81 12.60 2.37 2.12
N ILE A 82 11.59 1.52 2.13
CA ILE A 82 10.64 1.31 3.23
C ILE A 82 10.74 -0.15 3.62
N VAL A 83 11.23 -0.41 4.82
CA VAL A 83 11.30 -1.77 5.39
C VAL A 83 10.42 -1.82 6.62
N ASP A 84 9.41 -2.67 6.56
CA ASP A 84 8.45 -2.90 7.63
C ASP A 84 8.57 -4.32 8.15
N MET A 85 8.60 -4.46 9.46
CA MET A 85 8.44 -5.75 10.14
C MET A 85 7.18 -5.71 10.99
N VAL A 86 6.26 -6.64 10.73
CA VAL A 86 5.06 -6.81 11.56
C VAL A 86 5.22 -8.07 12.39
N SER A 87 5.12 -7.94 13.70
CA SER A 87 5.23 -9.03 14.68
C SER A 87 3.94 -9.25 15.46
N ASN A 88 3.67 -10.49 15.82
CA ASN A 88 2.66 -10.85 16.80
C ASN A 88 3.29 -10.90 18.20
N GLU A 89 3.02 -9.88 19.01
CA GLU A 89 3.49 -9.79 20.41
C GLU A 89 2.48 -10.37 21.41
N GLY A 90 1.39 -10.95 20.90
CA GLY A 90 0.36 -11.62 21.71
C GLY A 90 0.71 -13.05 22.09
N PHE A 91 -0.19 -13.69 22.81
CA PHE A 91 -0.04 -15.07 23.30
C PHE A 91 -0.83 -16.10 22.49
N ALA A 92 -1.54 -15.67 21.46
CA ALA A 92 -2.33 -16.51 20.55
C ALA A 92 -2.04 -16.16 19.10
N PRO A 93 -2.30 -17.07 18.14
CA PRO A 93 -2.20 -16.77 16.73
C PRO A 93 -3.03 -15.55 16.34
N ALA A 94 -2.47 -14.65 15.55
CA ALA A 94 -3.11 -13.42 15.13
C ALA A 94 -3.24 -13.34 13.61
N GLY A 95 -4.45 -13.09 13.13
CA GLY A 95 -4.67 -12.85 11.71
C GLY A 95 -4.16 -11.46 11.34
N HIS A 96 -3.34 -11.40 10.29
CA HIS A 96 -2.61 -10.24 9.82
C HIS A 96 -2.90 -9.95 8.35
N MET A 97 -3.08 -8.67 8.05
CA MET A 97 -3.22 -8.12 6.69
C MET A 97 -2.42 -6.82 6.62
N PHE A 98 -1.78 -6.56 5.49
CA PHE A 98 -0.91 -5.40 5.34
C PHE A 98 -0.89 -4.85 3.93
N ARG A 99 -0.79 -3.52 3.80
CA ARG A 99 -0.74 -2.83 2.51
C ARG A 99 0.03 -1.53 2.63
N HIS A 100 0.89 -1.27 1.67
CA HIS A 100 1.43 0.05 1.40
C HIS A 100 0.53 0.75 0.39
N HIS A 101 -0.24 1.74 0.81
CA HIS A 101 -1.10 2.54 -0.06
C HIS A 101 -0.34 3.82 -0.45
N LEU A 102 0.39 3.74 -1.57
CA LEU A 102 1.21 4.84 -2.08
C LEU A 102 0.35 5.74 -2.98
N ASN A 103 0.31 7.04 -2.66
CA ASN A 103 -0.58 7.98 -3.31
C ASN A 103 0.20 8.99 -4.15
N PHE A 104 -0.15 9.10 -5.39
CA PHE A 104 0.45 10.01 -6.36
C PHE A 104 -0.62 10.94 -6.92
N GLY A 105 -0.30 12.24 -6.98
CA GLY A 105 -1.17 13.28 -7.51
C GLY A 105 -0.44 14.13 -8.55
N TYR A 106 -1.05 15.26 -8.90
CA TYR A 106 -0.43 16.21 -9.82
C TYR A 106 0.90 16.77 -9.24
N PRO A 107 1.96 16.95 -10.05
CA PRO A 107 2.05 16.77 -11.50
C PRO A 107 2.42 15.34 -11.96
N LEU A 108 2.68 14.38 -11.05
CA LEU A 108 3.00 13.00 -11.43
C LEU A 108 1.83 12.31 -12.13
N VAL A 109 0.60 12.63 -11.73
CA VAL A 109 -0.64 12.12 -12.35
C VAL A 109 -1.27 13.23 -13.17
N SER A 110 -1.06 13.17 -14.47
CA SER A 110 -1.60 14.08 -15.48
C SER A 110 -2.03 13.28 -16.72
N GLU A 111 -2.74 13.89 -17.66
CA GLU A 111 -3.21 13.21 -18.88
C GLU A 111 -2.05 12.68 -19.78
N ASN A 112 -0.85 13.24 -19.62
CA ASN A 112 0.35 12.80 -20.35
C ASN A 112 1.12 11.69 -19.62
N SER A 113 0.71 11.32 -18.41
CA SER A 113 1.38 10.28 -17.62
C SER A 113 1.07 8.88 -18.16
N ARG A 114 1.95 7.92 -17.84
CA ARG A 114 1.80 6.52 -18.23
C ARG A 114 2.24 5.62 -17.10
N LEU A 115 1.47 4.55 -16.86
CA LEU A 115 1.83 3.46 -15.96
C LEU A 115 2.26 2.25 -16.78
N THR A 116 3.43 1.71 -16.48
CA THR A 116 3.93 0.43 -17.03
C THR A 116 4.14 -0.54 -15.87
N THR A 117 3.64 -1.76 -16.02
CA THR A 117 3.76 -2.80 -15.01
C THR A 117 3.51 -4.18 -15.63
N GLU A 118 4.16 -5.21 -15.09
CA GLU A 118 3.99 -6.61 -15.47
C GLU A 118 3.05 -7.37 -14.52
N VAL A 119 2.24 -6.66 -13.73
CA VAL A 119 1.23 -7.28 -12.86
C VAL A 119 0.18 -8.04 -13.69
N ILE A 120 -0.36 -9.10 -13.12
CA ILE A 120 -1.34 -9.96 -13.77
C ILE A 120 -2.75 -9.53 -13.32
N PRO A 121 -3.56 -8.87 -14.16
CA PRO A 121 -4.89 -8.42 -13.77
C PRO A 121 -5.81 -9.56 -13.35
N ILE A 122 -6.47 -9.41 -12.20
CA ILE A 122 -7.46 -10.38 -11.68
C ILE A 122 -8.88 -9.88 -11.92
N GLY A 123 -9.14 -8.60 -11.71
CA GLY A 123 -10.47 -8.01 -11.82
C GLY A 123 -10.53 -6.56 -11.33
N THR A 124 -11.74 -6.05 -11.21
CA THR A 124 -12.07 -4.73 -10.67
C THR A 124 -13.08 -4.87 -9.54
N ARG A 125 -13.20 -3.84 -8.69
CA ARG A 125 -14.20 -3.82 -7.61
C ARG A 125 -15.64 -3.96 -8.11
N ASP A 126 -15.96 -3.45 -9.29
CA ASP A 126 -17.27 -3.54 -9.93
C ASP A 126 -17.51 -4.87 -10.68
N GLY A 127 -16.53 -5.80 -10.63
CA GLY A 127 -16.62 -7.10 -11.30
C GLY A 127 -16.34 -7.09 -12.79
N ALA A 128 -16.05 -5.94 -13.39
CA ALA A 128 -15.58 -5.88 -14.77
C ALA A 128 -14.18 -6.51 -14.88
N ARG A 129 -13.87 -7.18 -15.99
CA ARG A 129 -12.50 -7.64 -16.25
C ARG A 129 -11.70 -6.50 -16.84
N PRO A 130 -10.64 -6.01 -16.17
CA PRO A 130 -9.82 -4.98 -16.74
C PRO A 130 -9.04 -5.54 -17.93
N GLY A 131 -8.89 -4.72 -18.95
CA GLY A 131 -7.79 -4.88 -19.90
C GLY A 131 -6.44 -4.64 -19.22
N PRO A 132 -5.31 -4.68 -19.96
CA PRO A 132 -4.02 -4.30 -19.40
C PRO A 132 -4.11 -2.91 -18.77
N LEU A 133 -3.69 -2.77 -17.52
CA LEU A 133 -3.69 -1.48 -16.80
C LEU A 133 -2.98 -0.36 -17.58
N SER A 134 -1.92 -0.71 -18.32
CA SER A 134 -1.16 0.21 -19.18
C SER A 134 -1.95 0.75 -20.37
N ALA A 135 -3.03 0.10 -20.78
CA ALA A 135 -3.85 0.50 -21.92
C ALA A 135 -5.14 1.22 -21.49
N ASP A 136 -5.41 1.36 -20.19
CA ASP A 136 -6.61 2.04 -19.71
C ASP A 136 -6.44 3.56 -19.83
N GLN A 137 -7.00 4.12 -20.89
CA GLN A 137 -6.98 5.56 -21.15
C GLN A 137 -7.67 6.39 -20.03
N PHE A 138 -8.50 5.77 -19.19
CA PHE A 138 -9.14 6.44 -18.06
C PHE A 138 -8.23 6.59 -16.86
N LEU A 139 -7.14 5.84 -16.79
CA LEU A 139 -6.23 5.86 -15.63
C LEU A 139 -5.66 7.26 -15.37
N PHE A 140 -5.39 8.03 -16.42
CA PHE A 140 -4.79 9.36 -16.32
C PHE A 140 -5.72 10.52 -16.70
N ARG A 141 -6.91 10.22 -17.22
CA ARG A 141 -7.89 11.25 -17.54
C ARG A 141 -8.39 11.93 -16.26
N VAL A 142 -8.39 13.24 -16.24
CA VAL A 142 -9.03 14.06 -15.20
C VAL A 142 -10.49 14.26 -15.58
N ALA A 143 -11.40 13.98 -14.66
CA ALA A 143 -12.83 14.19 -14.87
C ALA A 143 -13.17 15.67 -14.67
N ASP A 144 -14.19 16.14 -15.38
CA ASP A 144 -14.75 17.50 -15.26
C ASP A 144 -15.82 17.61 -14.16
N ARG A 145 -16.22 16.51 -13.58
CA ARG A 145 -17.22 16.36 -12.50
C ARG A 145 -16.82 15.22 -11.56
N PRO A 146 -17.38 15.14 -10.35
CA PRO A 146 -17.18 13.99 -9.47
C PRO A 146 -17.52 12.68 -10.14
N VAL A 147 -16.66 11.68 -9.96
CA VAL A 147 -16.79 10.32 -10.52
C VAL A 147 -16.53 9.31 -9.42
N ASP A 148 -17.06 8.10 -9.62
CA ASP A 148 -16.80 6.99 -8.72
C ASP A 148 -15.32 6.56 -8.79
N GLU A 149 -14.83 6.04 -7.69
CA GLU A 149 -13.50 5.47 -7.60
C GLU A 149 -13.42 4.17 -8.40
N MET A 150 -12.30 3.99 -9.09
CA MET A 150 -11.98 2.76 -9.79
C MET A 150 -10.90 2.01 -9.02
N VAL A 151 -11.06 0.70 -8.90
CA VAL A 151 -10.10 -0.18 -8.24
C VAL A 151 -9.86 -1.42 -9.09
N TRP A 152 -8.60 -1.64 -9.42
CA TRP A 152 -8.13 -2.85 -10.11
C TRP A 152 -7.37 -3.73 -9.15
N TYR A 153 -7.57 -5.03 -9.27
CA TYR A 153 -6.87 -6.07 -8.53
C TYR A 153 -5.95 -6.83 -9.46
N ALA A 154 -4.75 -7.10 -9.01
CA ALA A 154 -3.76 -7.86 -9.76
C ALA A 154 -2.90 -8.74 -8.85
N ASP A 155 -2.35 -9.82 -9.40
CA ASP A 155 -1.19 -10.49 -8.84
C ASP A 155 0.06 -9.65 -9.12
N SER A 156 1.03 -9.68 -8.21
CA SER A 156 2.17 -8.76 -8.21
C SER A 156 3.14 -8.91 -9.40
N GLY A 157 3.03 -9.99 -10.19
CA GLY A 157 3.92 -10.19 -11.34
C GLY A 157 5.39 -10.22 -10.92
N ASP A 158 6.18 -9.30 -11.46
CA ASP A 158 7.60 -9.14 -11.13
C ASP A 158 7.86 -8.19 -9.95
N GLY A 159 6.82 -7.65 -9.33
CA GLY A 159 6.93 -6.73 -8.19
C GLY A 159 7.42 -5.34 -8.57
N ARG A 160 7.07 -4.88 -9.77
CA ARG A 160 7.48 -3.58 -10.30
C ARG A 160 6.36 -2.82 -10.98
N ALA A 161 6.37 -1.49 -10.79
CA ALA A 161 5.59 -0.53 -11.56
C ALA A 161 6.42 0.73 -11.87
N GLU A 162 6.24 1.27 -13.06
CA GLU A 162 6.85 2.54 -13.47
C GLU A 162 5.75 3.57 -13.81
N LEU A 163 5.82 4.73 -13.17
CA LEU A 163 4.99 5.90 -13.49
C LEU A 163 5.85 6.94 -14.18
N VAL A 164 5.63 7.13 -15.47
CA VAL A 164 6.31 8.14 -16.28
C VAL A 164 5.44 9.37 -16.41
N SER A 165 5.95 10.52 -15.98
CA SER A 165 5.25 11.81 -16.07
C SER A 165 6.07 12.83 -16.86
N PRO A 166 5.75 13.06 -18.14
CA PRO A 166 6.37 14.11 -18.92
C PRO A 166 6.18 15.51 -18.33
N ASP A 167 5.01 15.79 -17.78
CA ASP A 167 4.67 17.08 -17.18
C ASP A 167 5.49 17.39 -15.92
N ALA A 168 5.85 16.36 -15.16
CA ALA A 168 6.76 16.47 -14.01
C ALA A 168 8.24 16.31 -14.43
N GLY A 169 8.53 15.86 -15.65
CA GLY A 169 9.88 15.59 -16.14
C GLY A 169 10.57 14.43 -15.44
N VAL A 170 9.81 13.44 -14.93
CA VAL A 170 10.37 12.34 -14.14
C VAL A 170 9.75 10.99 -14.49
N ARG A 171 10.54 9.95 -14.19
CA ARG A 171 10.13 8.56 -14.09
C ARG A 171 10.23 8.13 -12.64
N LEU A 172 9.15 7.63 -12.07
CA LEU A 172 9.11 7.00 -10.76
C LEU A 172 9.04 5.50 -10.95
N LYS A 173 9.94 4.77 -10.29
CA LYS A 173 9.94 3.32 -10.19
C LYS A 173 9.51 2.92 -8.80
N LEU A 174 8.62 1.95 -8.71
CA LEU A 174 8.14 1.34 -7.51
C LEU A 174 8.47 -0.15 -7.58
N ASP A 175 9.29 -0.64 -6.66
CA ASP A 175 9.65 -2.04 -6.54
C ASP A 175 9.19 -2.57 -5.18
N TRP A 176 8.71 -3.82 -5.11
CA TRP A 176 8.29 -4.46 -3.86
C TRP A 176 8.56 -5.95 -3.81
N SER A 177 8.64 -6.51 -2.59
CA SER A 177 8.88 -7.96 -2.37
C SER A 177 7.61 -8.75 -2.65
N ILE A 178 7.58 -9.52 -3.74
CA ILE A 178 6.41 -10.31 -4.16
C ILE A 178 6.10 -11.48 -3.22
N ASP A 179 7.11 -12.03 -2.54
CA ASP A 179 6.92 -13.13 -1.57
C ASP A 179 6.07 -12.70 -0.37
N THR A 180 6.04 -11.39 -0.06
CA THR A 180 5.31 -10.84 1.08
C THR A 180 4.14 -9.96 0.67
N PHE A 181 4.21 -9.33 -0.50
CA PHE A 181 3.12 -8.62 -1.14
C PHE A 181 2.71 -9.33 -2.46
N PRO A 182 1.94 -10.42 -2.39
CA PRO A 182 1.55 -11.18 -3.59
C PRO A 182 0.47 -10.49 -4.43
N ARG A 183 -0.14 -9.43 -3.92
CA ARG A 183 -1.19 -8.66 -4.59
C ARG A 183 -0.74 -7.25 -4.87
N PHE A 184 -1.27 -6.68 -5.95
CA PHE A 184 -1.12 -5.28 -6.30
C PHE A 184 -2.49 -4.67 -6.59
N ILE A 185 -2.75 -3.52 -5.99
CA ILE A 185 -4.01 -2.82 -6.20
C ILE A 185 -3.69 -1.47 -6.84
N VAL A 186 -4.46 -1.10 -7.83
CA VAL A 186 -4.45 0.24 -8.39
C VAL A 186 -5.78 0.90 -8.07
N TRP A 187 -5.72 1.97 -7.31
CA TRP A 187 -6.85 2.80 -6.95
C TRP A 187 -6.78 4.13 -7.70
N ARG A 188 -7.88 4.56 -8.26
CA ARG A 188 -7.96 5.83 -8.99
C ARG A 188 -9.18 6.61 -8.57
N ASN A 189 -8.97 7.84 -8.14
CA ASN A 189 -10.02 8.85 -8.01
C ASN A 189 -9.69 10.02 -8.94
N ALA A 190 -10.44 10.13 -10.04
CA ALA A 190 -10.23 11.14 -11.08
C ALA A 190 -11.04 12.42 -10.86
N SER A 191 -11.78 12.52 -9.73
CA SER A 191 -12.63 13.67 -9.43
C SER A 191 -11.85 14.99 -9.36
N PRO A 192 -12.42 16.11 -9.80
CA PRO A 192 -11.80 17.42 -9.69
C PRO A 192 -11.42 17.74 -8.24
N GLY A 193 -10.21 18.27 -8.04
CA GLY A 193 -9.69 18.61 -6.71
C GLY A 193 -9.15 17.43 -5.90
N VAL A 194 -9.32 16.18 -6.38
CA VAL A 194 -8.74 14.96 -5.82
C VAL A 194 -7.61 14.47 -6.72
N ASN A 195 -7.93 13.99 -7.91
CA ASN A 195 -6.98 13.55 -8.95
C ASN A 195 -5.79 12.75 -8.41
N VAL A 196 -6.05 11.62 -7.77
CA VAL A 196 -5.06 10.76 -7.12
C VAL A 196 -5.04 9.37 -7.72
N LEU A 197 -3.84 8.79 -7.81
CA LEU A 197 -3.58 7.41 -8.19
C LEU A 197 -2.91 6.71 -7.00
N GLY A 198 -3.51 5.62 -6.51
CA GLY A 198 -2.92 4.70 -5.55
C GLY A 198 -2.23 3.55 -6.27
N LEU A 199 -0.97 3.27 -5.90
CA LEU A 199 -0.23 2.08 -6.28
C LEU A 199 0.08 1.30 -5.01
N GLU A 200 -0.48 0.09 -4.87
CA GLU A 200 -0.67 -0.51 -3.56
C GLU A 200 -0.19 -1.97 -3.48
N PRO A 201 1.10 -2.23 -3.22
CA PRO A 201 1.53 -3.56 -2.80
C PRO A 201 0.76 -4.03 -1.58
N SER A 202 0.16 -5.23 -1.64
CA SER A 202 -0.80 -5.72 -0.65
C SER A 202 -0.65 -7.22 -0.38
N THR A 203 -1.01 -7.64 0.83
CA THR A 203 -1.11 -9.06 1.19
C THR A 203 -2.40 -9.70 0.69
N SER A 204 -3.42 -8.90 0.42
CA SER A 204 -4.76 -9.37 0.05
C SER A 204 -5.46 -8.40 -0.89
N ARG A 205 -6.56 -8.84 -1.48
CA ARG A 205 -7.51 -7.98 -2.20
C ARG A 205 -8.22 -7.03 -1.23
N ASP A 206 -9.24 -6.33 -1.68
CA ASP A 206 -9.85 -5.19 -0.98
C ASP A 206 -11.17 -5.51 -0.25
N GLY A 207 -11.62 -6.75 -0.27
CA GLY A 207 -12.89 -7.19 0.32
C GLY A 207 -12.92 -7.24 1.85
N GLY A 208 -11.78 -6.96 2.50
CA GLY A 208 -11.66 -6.93 3.95
C GLY A 208 -11.30 -8.29 4.57
N ARG A 209 -11.32 -8.33 5.90
CA ARG A 209 -10.79 -9.47 6.67
C ARG A 209 -11.59 -10.75 6.46
N ALA A 210 -12.91 -10.68 6.36
CA ALA A 210 -13.75 -11.87 6.17
C ALA A 210 -13.42 -12.53 4.81
N GLU A 211 -13.43 -11.75 3.72
CA GLU A 211 -13.07 -12.26 2.40
C GLU A 211 -11.64 -12.81 2.37
N ALA A 212 -10.68 -12.15 3.02
CA ALA A 212 -9.31 -12.62 3.10
C ALA A 212 -9.20 -13.98 3.83
N ALA A 213 -10.02 -14.21 4.86
CA ALA A 213 -10.08 -15.50 5.55
C ALA A 213 -10.66 -16.59 4.64
N GLU A 214 -11.74 -16.30 3.92
CA GLU A 214 -12.41 -17.23 3.01
C GLU A 214 -11.54 -17.59 1.79
N SER A 215 -10.80 -16.61 1.25
CA SER A 215 -9.93 -16.79 0.07
C SER A 215 -8.53 -17.33 0.41
N GLY A 216 -8.20 -17.51 1.69
CA GLY A 216 -6.88 -17.95 2.14
C GLY A 216 -5.79 -16.86 2.06
N GLU A 217 -6.17 -15.59 1.93
CA GLU A 217 -5.26 -14.44 1.91
C GLU A 217 -4.96 -13.89 3.32
N LEU A 218 -5.71 -14.33 4.35
CA LEU A 218 -5.45 -13.94 5.73
C LEU A 218 -4.20 -14.65 6.27
N ILE A 219 -3.16 -13.89 6.57
CA ILE A 219 -1.92 -14.41 7.13
C ILE A 219 -2.12 -14.67 8.63
N MET A 220 -1.72 -15.86 9.10
CA MET A 220 -1.75 -16.19 10.53
C MET A 220 -0.34 -16.12 11.10
N LEU A 221 -0.06 -15.15 11.95
CA LEU A 221 1.20 -15.04 12.69
C LEU A 221 1.09 -15.73 14.04
N GLN A 222 1.97 -16.68 14.32
CA GLN A 222 2.10 -17.32 15.63
C GLN A 222 2.66 -16.35 16.68
N PRO A 223 2.47 -16.58 17.98
CA PRO A 223 3.12 -15.78 19.02
C PRO A 223 4.63 -15.67 18.79
N GLY A 224 5.14 -14.44 18.75
CA GLY A 224 6.54 -14.14 18.47
C GLY A 224 6.95 -14.21 16.99
N GLU A 225 6.06 -14.63 16.09
CA GLU A 225 6.34 -14.64 14.66
C GLU A 225 6.31 -13.22 14.09
N ALA A 226 7.20 -12.96 13.12
CA ALA A 226 7.28 -11.69 12.41
C ALA A 226 7.38 -11.91 10.89
N ARG A 227 6.89 -10.92 10.12
CA ARG A 227 7.00 -10.89 8.67
C ARG A 227 7.51 -9.55 8.20
N THR A 228 8.46 -9.57 7.25
CA THR A 228 9.10 -8.35 6.73
C THR A 228 8.56 -8.02 5.34
N TYR A 229 8.31 -6.74 5.12
CA TYR A 229 7.80 -6.17 3.88
C TYR A 229 8.77 -5.10 3.39
N VAL A 230 9.08 -5.11 2.10
CA VAL A 230 10.00 -4.15 1.51
C VAL A 230 9.35 -3.49 0.30
N THR A 231 9.45 -2.17 0.26
CA THR A 231 9.06 -1.35 -0.90
C THR A 231 10.14 -0.31 -1.13
N GLU A 232 10.51 -0.12 -2.40
CA GLU A 232 11.50 0.88 -2.80
C GLU A 232 10.90 1.82 -3.84
N ILE A 233 11.18 3.11 -3.71
CA ILE A 233 10.80 4.16 -4.65
C ILE A 233 12.09 4.78 -5.18
N THR A 234 12.26 4.82 -6.50
CA THR A 234 13.34 5.53 -7.17
C THR A 234 12.76 6.54 -8.14
N VAL A 235 13.33 7.74 -8.17
CA VAL A 235 12.92 8.79 -9.11
C VAL A 235 14.10 9.17 -10.00
N GLU A 236 13.86 9.16 -11.31
CA GLU A 236 14.83 9.53 -12.34
C GLU A 236 14.30 10.71 -13.15
N ARG A 237 15.17 11.57 -13.62
CA ARG A 237 14.80 12.61 -14.61
C ARG A 237 14.62 11.98 -15.99
N LEU A 238 13.65 12.47 -16.75
CA LEU A 238 13.43 12.09 -18.16
C LEU A 238 14.44 12.77 -19.08
#